data_2042451ab0775f7f02192483bec4139f
#
_entry.id   2042451ab0775f7f02192483bec4139f
#
_cell.length_a   1.000
_cell.length_b   1.000
_cell.length_c   1.000
_cell.angle_alpha   90.00
_cell.angle_beta   90.00
_cell.angle_gamma   90.00
#
_symmetry.space_group_name_H-M   'P 1'
#
loop_
_entity.id
_entity.type
_entity.pdbx_description
1 polymer ?
#
loop_
_entity_poly.entity_id
_entity_poly.type
_entity_poly.pdbx_seq_one_letter_code
_entity_poly.pdbx_strand_id
1 'polypeptide(L)'
;MQDVARLAGVSAQTVSRVAREEGTVRPETTKRVREAMRQLGYAPNRAAQALRSGAFNTVGVIGHKLARTGEAHIIDAVTTALRDEGFGILLVDAPSNSAVDFTRALNSLSQAVDGVVVLRLETPSATPVQLPDGIPLVVGDFRYTDRHTAVGTDQTNGARDAVHHLLGLGHETVHHIAGPSSSVQA
;
A
#
# COMPACT_ATOMS: atom_id res chain seq x y z
N MET A 1 14.83 25.82 -1.95
CA MET A 1 13.62 26.66 -2.06
C MET A 1 13.96 28.13 -2.29
N GLN A 2 14.88 28.74 -1.54
CA GLN A 2 15.29 30.15 -1.74
C GLN A 2 15.91 30.41 -3.12
N ASP A 3 16.74 29.50 -3.63
CA ASP A 3 17.36 29.65 -4.94
C ASP A 3 16.34 29.53 -6.08
N VAL A 4 15.31 28.64 -5.92
CA VAL A 4 14.19 28.58 -6.85
C VAL A 4 13.41 29.90 -6.85
N ALA A 5 13.14 30.45 -5.68
CA ALA A 5 12.43 31.73 -5.54
C ALA A 5 13.19 32.86 -6.24
N ARG A 6 14.52 32.91 -6.05
CA ARG A 6 15.42 33.88 -6.69
C ARG A 6 15.40 33.74 -8.21
N LEU A 7 15.54 32.51 -8.72
CA LEU A 7 15.58 32.23 -10.17
C LEU A 7 14.25 32.52 -10.84
N ALA A 8 13.13 32.17 -10.16
CA ALA A 8 11.78 32.42 -10.68
C ALA A 8 11.26 33.85 -10.47
N GLY A 9 12.00 34.71 -9.73
CA GLY A 9 11.58 36.06 -9.40
C GLY A 9 10.31 36.17 -8.58
N VAL A 10 10.17 35.29 -7.57
CA VAL A 10 9.00 35.20 -6.69
C VAL A 10 9.39 34.98 -5.22
N SER A 11 8.44 35.08 -4.29
CA SER A 11 8.70 34.74 -2.90
C SER A 11 8.82 33.23 -2.68
N ALA A 12 9.55 32.80 -1.63
CA ALA A 12 9.62 31.41 -1.22
C ALA A 12 8.24 30.83 -0.90
N GLN A 13 7.31 31.65 -0.44
CA GLN A 13 5.92 31.26 -0.20
C GLN A 13 5.18 30.91 -1.52
N THR A 14 5.43 31.66 -2.58
CA THR A 14 4.88 31.37 -3.92
C THR A 14 5.46 30.06 -4.46
N VAL A 15 6.77 29.83 -4.29
CA VAL A 15 7.40 28.54 -4.64
C VAL A 15 6.73 27.38 -3.87
N SER A 16 6.50 27.57 -2.56
CA SER A 16 5.85 26.58 -1.72
C SER A 16 4.42 26.27 -2.17
N ARG A 17 3.63 27.28 -2.58
CA ARG A 17 2.26 27.09 -3.11
C ARG A 17 2.28 26.32 -4.43
N VAL A 18 3.17 26.67 -5.35
CA VAL A 18 3.31 25.95 -6.63
C VAL A 18 3.75 24.51 -6.40
N ALA A 19 4.67 24.27 -5.46
CA ALA A 19 5.17 22.93 -5.13
C ALA A 19 4.09 22.02 -4.52
N ARG A 20 3.04 22.60 -3.92
CA ARG A 20 1.94 21.88 -3.29
C ARG A 20 0.67 21.85 -4.13
N GLU A 21 0.72 22.46 -5.32
CA GLU A 21 -0.45 22.60 -6.19
C GLU A 21 -1.63 23.30 -5.51
N GLU A 22 -1.37 24.07 -4.43
CA GLU A 22 -2.37 24.88 -3.75
C GLU A 22 -2.79 26.04 -4.67
N GLY A 23 -3.98 25.93 -5.26
CA GLY A 23 -4.48 26.79 -6.29
C GLY A 23 -4.66 28.24 -5.85
N THR A 24 -4.11 29.14 -6.57
CA THR A 24 -4.36 30.57 -6.85
C THR A 24 -3.09 31.26 -7.33
N VAL A 25 -2.09 30.49 -7.76
CA VAL A 25 -0.92 31.08 -8.42
C VAL A 25 -1.24 31.20 -9.91
N ARG A 26 -0.97 32.39 -10.49
CA ARG A 26 -1.21 32.62 -11.92
C ARG A 26 -0.47 31.59 -12.78
N PRO A 27 -1.06 31.09 -13.88
CA PRO A 27 -0.46 30.05 -14.72
C PRO A 27 0.96 30.37 -15.19
N GLU A 28 1.23 31.62 -15.57
CA GLU A 28 2.56 32.08 -15.97
C GLU A 28 3.60 31.99 -14.84
N THR A 29 3.19 32.34 -13.62
CA THR A 29 4.05 32.24 -12.44
C THR A 29 4.34 30.77 -12.10
N THR A 30 3.32 29.92 -12.17
CA THR A 30 3.46 28.46 -11.99
C THR A 30 4.45 27.87 -12.99
N LYS A 31 4.37 28.28 -14.27
CA LYS A 31 5.29 27.83 -15.31
C LYS A 31 6.73 28.24 -15.01
N ARG A 32 6.97 29.51 -14.63
CA ARG A 32 8.31 29.99 -14.27
C ARG A 32 8.90 29.26 -13.06
N VAL A 33 8.10 29.05 -12.03
CA VAL A 33 8.54 28.31 -10.82
C VAL A 33 8.88 26.88 -11.14
N ARG A 34 8.04 26.17 -11.90
CA ARG A 34 8.32 24.79 -12.34
C ARG A 34 9.58 24.70 -13.19
N GLU A 35 9.81 25.68 -14.06
CA GLU A 35 11.04 25.75 -14.86
C GLU A 35 12.27 25.94 -13.98
N ALA A 36 12.23 26.87 -13.02
CA ALA A 36 13.32 27.11 -12.07
C ALA A 36 13.59 25.86 -11.20
N MET A 37 12.56 25.14 -10.79
CA MET A 37 12.70 23.85 -10.07
C MET A 37 13.46 22.81 -10.91
N ARG A 38 13.11 22.67 -12.19
CA ARG A 38 13.80 21.74 -13.11
C ARG A 38 15.26 22.10 -13.30
N GLN A 39 15.56 23.37 -13.54
CA GLN A 39 16.93 23.86 -13.77
C GLN A 39 17.83 23.64 -12.56
N LEU A 40 17.28 23.76 -11.35
CA LEU A 40 18.01 23.60 -10.10
C LEU A 40 17.98 22.17 -9.54
N GLY A 41 17.32 21.22 -10.24
CA GLY A 41 17.10 19.87 -9.72
C GLY A 41 16.35 19.87 -8.38
N TYR A 42 15.54 20.90 -8.13
CA TYR A 42 14.82 21.03 -6.86
C TYR A 42 13.57 20.16 -6.86
N ALA A 43 13.54 19.18 -5.98
CA ALA A 43 12.34 18.44 -5.63
C ALA A 43 11.85 18.85 -4.23
N PRO A 44 10.53 19.06 -4.03
CA PRO A 44 9.99 19.30 -2.70
C PRO A 44 10.33 18.17 -1.74
N ASN A 45 10.84 18.50 -0.55
CA ASN A 45 11.13 17.48 0.46
C ASN A 45 9.82 17.00 1.09
N ARG A 46 9.40 15.77 0.75
CA ARG A 46 8.17 15.15 1.24
C ARG A 46 8.19 14.96 2.76
N ALA A 47 9.33 14.62 3.36
CA ALA A 47 9.44 14.46 4.80
C ALA A 47 9.23 15.80 5.53
N ALA A 48 9.76 16.91 5.00
CA ALA A 48 9.52 18.23 5.55
C ALA A 48 8.07 18.70 5.35
N GLN A 49 7.40 18.26 4.30
CA GLN A 49 5.97 18.49 4.10
C GLN A 49 5.13 17.71 5.10
N ALA A 50 5.40 16.41 5.27
CA ALA A 50 4.73 15.54 6.21
C ALA A 50 4.85 16.05 7.65
N LEU A 51 6.04 16.48 8.07
CA LEU A 51 6.25 17.05 9.40
C LEU A 51 5.36 18.27 9.68
N ARG A 52 5.03 19.04 8.66
CA ARG A 52 4.20 20.25 8.79
C ARG A 52 2.71 19.97 8.62
N SER A 53 2.32 19.06 7.72
CA SER A 53 0.91 18.71 7.46
C SER A 53 0.40 17.63 8.42
N GLY A 54 1.29 16.89 9.07
CA GLY A 54 0.95 15.71 9.86
C GLY A 54 0.59 14.48 9.02
N ALA A 55 0.77 14.54 7.68
CA ALA A 55 0.43 13.46 6.77
C ALA A 55 1.50 13.29 5.69
N PHE A 56 1.84 12.03 5.38
CA PHE A 56 2.77 11.66 4.32
C PHE A 56 2.10 11.58 2.94
N ASN A 57 0.76 11.46 2.92
CA ASN A 57 -0.03 11.11 1.74
C ASN A 57 0.54 9.86 1.05
N THR A 58 0.89 8.88 1.84
CA THR A 58 1.53 7.64 1.39
C THR A 58 0.99 6.46 2.16
N VAL A 59 0.67 5.38 1.46
CA VAL A 59 0.24 4.10 2.05
C VAL A 59 1.33 3.06 1.79
N GLY A 60 1.69 2.33 2.85
CA GLY A 60 2.58 1.18 2.77
C GLY A 60 1.81 -0.05 2.30
N VAL A 61 2.39 -0.82 1.39
CA VAL A 61 1.85 -2.12 0.98
C VAL A 61 2.93 -3.16 1.24
N ILE A 62 2.63 -4.13 2.10
CA ILE A 62 3.56 -5.19 2.49
C ILE A 62 3.00 -6.53 2.01
N GLY A 63 3.84 -7.33 1.39
CA GLY A 63 3.52 -8.70 1.02
C GLY A 63 4.76 -9.57 0.93
N HIS A 64 4.56 -10.84 0.61
CA HIS A 64 5.63 -11.80 0.36
C HIS A 64 5.43 -12.44 -1.02
N LYS A 65 6.54 -12.60 -1.78
CA LYS A 65 6.49 -13.15 -3.16
C LYS A 65 5.51 -12.37 -4.05
N LEU A 66 5.65 -11.07 -4.07
CA LEU A 66 4.76 -10.13 -4.77
C LEU A 66 4.63 -10.39 -6.28
N ALA A 67 5.56 -11.15 -6.88
CA ALA A 67 5.52 -11.53 -8.29
C ALA A 67 4.58 -12.69 -8.62
N ARG A 68 3.95 -13.33 -7.61
CA ARG A 68 2.92 -14.35 -7.87
C ARG A 68 1.71 -13.70 -8.52
N THR A 69 1.06 -14.41 -9.45
CA THR A 69 -0.06 -13.88 -10.24
C THR A 69 -1.18 -13.29 -9.36
N GLY A 70 -1.59 -13.98 -8.30
CA GLY A 70 -2.65 -13.51 -7.41
C GLY A 70 -2.26 -12.22 -6.67
N GLU A 71 -1.06 -12.19 -6.11
CA GLU A 71 -0.51 -11.03 -5.42
C GLU A 71 -0.33 -9.85 -6.38
N ALA A 72 0.16 -10.10 -7.59
CA ALA A 72 0.36 -9.07 -8.60
C ALA A 72 -0.96 -8.38 -8.98
N HIS A 73 -2.06 -9.13 -9.16
CA HIS A 73 -3.38 -8.56 -9.42
C HIS A 73 -3.92 -7.74 -8.25
N ILE A 74 -3.72 -8.20 -7.01
CA ILE A 74 -4.14 -7.44 -5.82
C ILE A 74 -3.33 -6.14 -5.73
N ILE A 75 -2.02 -6.20 -5.95
CA ILE A 75 -1.15 -5.01 -5.93
C ILE A 75 -1.59 -4.02 -6.99
N ASP A 76 -1.86 -4.47 -8.21
CA ASP A 76 -2.32 -3.60 -9.29
C ASP A 76 -3.63 -2.88 -8.93
N ALA A 77 -4.61 -3.62 -8.40
CA ALA A 77 -5.87 -3.05 -7.96
C ALA A 77 -5.69 -2.03 -6.81
N VAL A 78 -4.92 -2.39 -5.78
CA VAL A 78 -4.64 -1.52 -4.63
C VAL A 78 -3.88 -0.27 -5.06
N THR A 79 -2.85 -0.43 -5.90
CA THR A 79 -2.05 0.72 -6.36
C THR A 79 -2.84 1.65 -7.27
N THR A 80 -3.75 1.11 -8.06
CA THR A 80 -4.66 1.93 -8.88
C THR A 80 -5.61 2.73 -8.00
N ALA A 81 -6.30 2.08 -7.07
CA ALA A 81 -7.21 2.76 -6.14
C ALA A 81 -6.51 3.86 -5.31
N LEU A 82 -5.33 3.57 -4.78
CA LEU A 82 -4.57 4.56 -4.01
C LEU A 82 -4.11 5.75 -4.86
N ARG A 83 -3.74 5.51 -6.12
CA ARG A 83 -3.35 6.58 -7.05
C ARG A 83 -4.53 7.49 -7.37
N ASP A 84 -5.71 6.91 -7.60
CA ASP A 84 -6.93 7.67 -7.90
C ASP A 84 -7.33 8.57 -6.74
N GLU A 85 -7.06 8.15 -5.50
CA GLU A 85 -7.23 8.94 -4.27
C GLU A 85 -6.05 9.89 -3.97
N GLY A 86 -5.03 9.94 -4.82
CA GLY A 86 -3.88 10.85 -4.68
C GLY A 86 -2.81 10.40 -3.69
N PHE A 87 -2.85 9.15 -3.23
CA PHE A 87 -1.82 8.61 -2.34
C PHE A 87 -0.57 8.13 -3.09
N GLY A 88 0.59 8.38 -2.49
CA GLY A 88 1.83 7.69 -2.83
C GLY A 88 1.82 6.26 -2.29
N ILE A 89 2.66 5.38 -2.87
CA ILE A 89 2.73 3.98 -2.48
C ILE A 89 4.16 3.63 -2.13
N LEU A 90 4.33 2.93 -1.01
CA LEU A 90 5.60 2.36 -0.59
C LEU A 90 5.44 0.84 -0.48
N LEU A 91 5.95 0.12 -1.49
CA LEU A 91 5.84 -1.33 -1.57
C LEU A 91 7.04 -2.01 -0.91
N VAL A 92 6.78 -2.95 0.00
CA VAL A 92 7.80 -3.73 0.68
C VAL A 92 7.54 -5.22 0.48
N ASP A 93 8.52 -5.92 -0.11
CA ASP A 93 8.52 -7.38 -0.21
C ASP A 93 9.17 -7.97 1.05
N ALA A 94 8.38 -8.62 1.89
CA ALA A 94 8.88 -9.30 3.08
C ALA A 94 9.67 -10.56 2.67
N PRO A 95 10.85 -10.80 3.25
CA PRO A 95 11.69 -11.96 2.89
C PRO A 95 11.00 -13.31 3.10
N SER A 96 10.10 -13.38 4.07
CA SER A 96 9.29 -14.56 4.37
C SER A 96 7.91 -14.20 4.90
N ASN A 97 7.02 -15.18 5.01
CA ASN A 97 5.71 -15.03 5.66
C ASN A 97 5.78 -15.04 7.20
N SER A 98 6.95 -14.96 7.80
CA SER A 98 7.08 -15.00 9.25
C SER A 98 6.56 -13.70 9.88
N ALA A 99 5.96 -13.83 11.09
CA ALA A 99 5.53 -12.66 11.85
C ALA A 99 6.68 -11.68 12.15
N VAL A 100 7.89 -12.19 12.30
CA VAL A 100 9.10 -11.38 12.56
C VAL A 100 9.45 -10.50 11.36
N ASP A 101 9.43 -11.07 10.14
CA ASP A 101 9.75 -10.31 8.93
C ASP A 101 8.67 -9.29 8.60
N PHE A 102 7.39 -9.63 8.81
CA PHE A 102 6.30 -8.67 8.67
C PHE A 102 6.36 -7.55 9.70
N THR A 103 6.63 -7.86 10.98
CA THR A 103 6.81 -6.84 12.02
C THR A 103 7.99 -5.91 11.68
N ARG A 104 9.09 -6.45 11.17
CA ARG A 104 10.24 -5.64 10.72
C ARG A 104 9.87 -4.73 9.55
N ALA A 105 9.14 -5.25 8.57
CA ALA A 105 8.65 -4.47 7.43
C ALA A 105 7.71 -3.34 7.90
N LEU A 106 6.76 -3.65 8.77
CA LEU A 106 5.85 -2.67 9.38
C LEU A 106 6.61 -1.55 10.11
N ASN A 107 7.58 -1.91 10.95
CA ASN A 107 8.38 -0.94 11.68
C ASN A 107 9.19 -0.03 10.75
N SER A 108 9.66 -0.56 9.62
CA SER A 108 10.38 0.26 8.62
C SER A 108 9.49 1.27 7.90
N LEU A 109 8.20 0.99 7.79
CA LEU A 109 7.22 1.85 7.12
C LEU A 109 6.60 2.89 8.06
N SER A 110 6.48 2.58 9.34
CA SER A 110 5.66 3.35 10.32
C SER A 110 5.99 4.84 10.41
N GLN A 111 7.21 5.24 10.02
CA GLN A 111 7.65 6.64 10.06
C GLN A 111 7.54 7.36 8.69
N ALA A 112 6.97 6.72 7.69
CA ALA A 112 6.93 7.24 6.32
C ALA A 112 5.58 7.09 5.63
N VAL A 113 4.56 6.54 6.32
CA VAL A 113 3.25 6.26 5.75
C VAL A 113 2.12 6.65 6.71
N ASP A 114 0.94 6.92 6.17
CA ASP A 114 -0.27 7.26 6.93
C ASP A 114 -1.16 6.02 7.19
N GLY A 115 -0.89 4.91 6.52
CA GLY A 115 -1.60 3.67 6.68
C GLY A 115 -0.87 2.51 6.02
N VAL A 116 -1.25 1.28 6.33
CA VAL A 116 -0.61 0.07 5.79
C VAL A 116 -1.66 -0.92 5.30
N VAL A 117 -1.41 -1.49 4.14
CA VAL A 117 -2.09 -2.67 3.61
C VAL A 117 -1.13 -3.84 3.71
N VAL A 118 -1.53 -4.90 4.41
CA VAL A 118 -0.77 -6.14 4.50
C VAL A 118 -1.43 -7.18 3.62
N LEU A 119 -0.72 -7.62 2.59
CA LEU A 119 -1.20 -8.67 1.68
C LEU A 119 -0.79 -10.03 2.25
N ARG A 120 -1.79 -10.86 2.49
CA ARG A 120 -1.64 -12.27 2.81
C ARG A 120 -0.56 -12.62 3.86
N LEU A 121 -0.98 -12.69 5.10
CA LEU A 121 -0.21 -13.30 6.19
C LEU A 121 -0.46 -14.82 6.20
N GLU A 122 0.32 -15.60 5.43
CA GLU A 122 0.23 -17.07 5.41
C GLU A 122 0.91 -17.69 6.66
N THR A 123 0.72 -17.18 7.84
CA THR A 123 1.37 -17.80 9.00
C THR A 123 0.39 -18.59 9.85
N PRO A 124 0.58 -19.93 9.96
CA PRO A 124 0.15 -20.67 11.13
C PRO A 124 1.07 -20.37 12.33
N SER A 125 1.58 -19.14 12.44
CA SER A 125 2.49 -18.80 13.53
C SER A 125 1.71 -18.52 14.80
N ALA A 126 2.11 -19.20 15.87
CA ALA A 126 1.68 -18.91 17.22
C ALA A 126 2.10 -17.50 17.69
N THR A 127 2.95 -16.83 16.93
CA THR A 127 3.43 -15.48 17.24
C THR A 127 2.61 -14.46 16.45
N PRO A 128 1.77 -13.63 17.11
CA PRO A 128 1.02 -12.59 16.43
C PRO A 128 1.98 -11.54 15.83
N VAL A 129 1.62 -11.02 14.65
CA VAL A 129 2.29 -9.84 14.09
C VAL A 129 2.05 -8.67 15.03
N GLN A 130 3.11 -8.06 15.54
CA GLN A 130 3.00 -6.86 16.34
C GLN A 130 2.85 -5.66 15.40
N LEU A 131 1.74 -4.96 15.56
CA LEU A 131 1.41 -3.79 14.77
C LEU A 131 1.73 -2.53 15.56
N PRO A 132 2.29 -1.50 14.92
CA PRO A 132 2.50 -0.23 15.59
C PRO A 132 1.14 0.40 15.93
N ASP A 133 1.02 0.89 17.15
CA ASP A 133 -0.17 1.63 17.59
C ASP A 133 -0.33 2.93 16.79
N GLY A 134 -1.57 3.26 16.44
CA GLY A 134 -1.92 4.54 15.86
C GLY A 134 -1.80 4.65 14.33
N ILE A 135 -1.41 3.59 13.62
CA ILE A 135 -1.41 3.56 12.15
C ILE A 135 -2.60 2.73 11.65
N PRO A 136 -3.48 3.29 10.79
CA PRO A 136 -4.53 2.52 10.14
C PRO A 136 -3.96 1.32 9.38
N LEU A 137 -4.56 0.14 9.60
CA LEU A 137 -4.11 -1.09 8.98
C LEU A 137 -5.27 -1.87 8.38
N VAL A 138 -5.06 -2.39 7.17
CA VAL A 138 -5.96 -3.35 6.51
C VAL A 138 -5.18 -4.61 6.18
N VAL A 139 -5.75 -5.77 6.51
CA VAL A 139 -5.14 -7.08 6.22
C VAL A 139 -5.93 -7.79 5.12
N GLY A 140 -5.23 -8.26 4.10
CA GLY A 140 -5.78 -9.06 3.01
C GLY A 140 -5.96 -10.54 3.41
N ASP A 141 -6.62 -10.82 4.56
CA ASP A 141 -6.87 -12.18 5.04
C ASP A 141 -7.99 -12.20 6.10
N PHE A 142 -9.04 -12.99 5.90
CA PHE A 142 -10.18 -13.10 6.82
C PHE A 142 -9.85 -13.62 8.22
N ARG A 143 -8.75 -14.31 8.42
CA ARG A 143 -8.35 -14.84 9.74
C ARG A 143 -8.03 -13.76 10.77
N TYR A 144 -7.95 -12.52 10.34
CA TYR A 144 -7.60 -11.37 11.19
C TYR A 144 -8.77 -10.44 11.49
N THR A 145 -10.00 -10.81 11.11
CA THR A 145 -11.21 -9.97 11.30
C THR A 145 -11.49 -9.61 12.76
N ASP A 146 -11.09 -10.47 13.70
CA ASP A 146 -11.32 -10.23 15.15
C ASP A 146 -10.41 -9.14 15.73
N ARG A 147 -9.35 -8.78 15.03
CA ARG A 147 -8.31 -7.86 15.56
C ARG A 147 -8.07 -6.64 14.67
N HIS A 148 -8.33 -6.75 13.38
CA HIS A 148 -8.01 -5.71 12.40
C HIS A 148 -9.09 -5.66 11.32
N THR A 149 -9.17 -4.51 10.62
CA THR A 149 -9.94 -4.45 9.38
C THR A 149 -9.32 -5.43 8.39
N ALA A 150 -10.10 -6.42 7.97
CA ALA A 150 -9.64 -7.45 7.05
C ALA A 150 -10.55 -7.56 5.83
N VAL A 151 -9.95 -7.86 4.68
CA VAL A 151 -10.64 -8.12 3.41
C VAL A 151 -10.08 -9.41 2.84
N GLY A 152 -10.93 -10.30 2.38
CA GLY A 152 -10.47 -11.56 1.80
C GLY A 152 -11.57 -12.26 1.01
N THR A 153 -11.20 -13.34 0.34
CA THR A 153 -12.11 -14.20 -0.42
C THR A 153 -12.65 -15.31 0.49
N ASP A 154 -13.95 -15.54 0.44
CA ASP A 154 -14.60 -16.68 1.14
C ASP A 154 -14.25 -17.99 0.43
N GLN A 155 -13.07 -18.51 0.70
CA GLN A 155 -12.52 -19.73 0.11
C GLN A 155 -13.37 -20.97 0.49
N THR A 156 -13.89 -20.99 1.71
CA THR A 156 -14.66 -22.14 2.22
C THR A 156 -15.98 -22.32 1.46
N ASN A 157 -16.73 -21.24 1.31
CA ASN A 157 -17.98 -21.30 0.56
C ASN A 157 -17.71 -21.50 -0.92
N GLY A 158 -16.71 -20.85 -1.50
CA GLY A 158 -16.32 -21.05 -2.89
C GLY A 158 -15.95 -22.52 -3.20
N ALA A 159 -15.16 -23.15 -2.35
CA ALA A 159 -14.83 -24.58 -2.50
C ALA A 159 -16.06 -25.47 -2.35
N ARG A 160 -16.94 -25.20 -1.37
CA ARG A 160 -18.19 -25.93 -1.17
C ARG A 160 -19.09 -25.84 -2.39
N ASP A 161 -19.26 -24.64 -2.94
CA ASP A 161 -20.10 -24.40 -4.11
C ASP A 161 -19.56 -25.12 -5.35
N ALA A 162 -18.25 -25.14 -5.54
CA ALA A 162 -17.60 -25.88 -6.62
C ALA A 162 -17.87 -27.40 -6.49
N VAL A 163 -17.75 -27.98 -5.29
CA VAL A 163 -18.05 -29.37 -5.05
C VAL A 163 -19.53 -29.67 -5.30
N HIS A 164 -20.44 -28.85 -4.77
CA HIS A 164 -21.88 -29.02 -4.99
C HIS A 164 -22.25 -28.91 -6.46
N HIS A 165 -21.63 -28.03 -7.21
CA HIS A 165 -21.84 -27.91 -8.65
C HIS A 165 -21.48 -29.22 -9.38
N LEU A 166 -20.30 -29.77 -9.11
CA LEU A 166 -19.88 -31.04 -9.73
C LEU A 166 -20.80 -32.21 -9.37
N LEU A 167 -21.15 -32.36 -8.10
CA LEU A 167 -22.10 -33.41 -7.67
C LEU A 167 -23.47 -33.20 -8.32
N GLY A 168 -23.93 -31.97 -8.46
CA GLY A 168 -25.21 -31.65 -9.15
C GLY A 168 -25.20 -31.99 -10.64
N LEU A 169 -24.03 -32.03 -11.27
CA LEU A 169 -23.87 -32.53 -12.65
C LEU A 169 -23.83 -34.05 -12.77
N GLY A 170 -23.97 -34.77 -11.66
CA GLY A 170 -24.04 -36.25 -11.63
C GLY A 170 -22.69 -36.94 -11.40
N HIS A 171 -21.64 -36.21 -11.04
CA HIS A 171 -20.40 -36.86 -10.61
C HIS A 171 -20.59 -37.53 -9.26
N GLU A 172 -20.17 -38.78 -9.13
CA GLU A 172 -20.30 -39.54 -7.89
C GLU A 172 -19.26 -39.14 -6.85
N THR A 173 -18.11 -38.64 -7.27
CA THR A 173 -17.01 -38.19 -6.41
C THR A 173 -16.34 -36.95 -6.97
N VAL A 174 -15.71 -36.19 -6.08
CA VAL A 174 -14.85 -35.04 -6.46
C VAL A 174 -13.46 -35.27 -5.87
N HIS A 175 -12.44 -35.17 -6.70
CA HIS A 175 -11.06 -35.25 -6.26
C HIS A 175 -10.46 -33.85 -6.16
N HIS A 176 -9.73 -33.60 -5.07
CA HIS A 176 -9.04 -32.34 -4.83
C HIS A 176 -7.52 -32.56 -4.87
N ILE A 177 -6.84 -31.77 -5.68
CA ILE A 177 -5.38 -31.70 -5.66
C ILE A 177 -5.01 -30.55 -4.73
N ALA A 178 -4.55 -30.88 -3.52
CA ALA A 178 -4.19 -29.90 -2.53
C ALA A 178 -2.91 -29.16 -2.91
N GLY A 179 -2.85 -27.88 -2.54
CA GLY A 179 -1.63 -27.10 -2.56
C GLY A 179 -0.68 -27.45 -1.41
N PRO A 180 0.42 -26.71 -1.22
CA PRO A 180 1.34 -26.93 -0.11
C PRO A 180 0.64 -26.79 1.25
N SER A 181 0.90 -27.71 2.19
CA SER A 181 0.32 -27.66 3.55
C SER A 181 0.64 -26.38 4.34
N SER A 182 1.64 -25.63 3.90
CA SER A 182 1.96 -24.29 4.43
C SER A 182 1.06 -23.18 3.91
N SER A 183 0.26 -23.45 2.88
CA SER A 183 -0.70 -22.48 2.33
C SER A 183 -2.06 -22.66 2.99
N VAL A 184 -2.62 -21.58 3.46
CA VAL A 184 -3.97 -21.55 4.07
C VAL A 184 -5.09 -21.68 3.03
N GLN A 185 -4.74 -21.56 1.77
CA GLN A 185 -5.65 -21.67 0.63
C GLN A 185 -5.54 -23.05 -0.07
N ALA A 186 -4.74 -23.93 0.48
CA ALA A 186 -4.52 -25.29 -0.04
C ALA A 186 -5.59 -26.27 0.42
#